data_186060108bf61a5cdc5ebf27e5f68dd9
#
_entry.id   186060108bf61a5cdc5ebf27e5f68dd9
#
_cell.length_a   1.000
_cell.length_b   1.000
_cell.length_c   1.000
_cell.angle_alpha   90.00
_cell.angle_beta   90.00
_cell.angle_gamma   90.00
#
_symmetry.space_group_name_H-M   'P 1'
#
loop_
_entity.id
_entity.type
_entity.pdbx_description
1 polymer ?
#
loop_
_entity_poly.entity_id
_entity_poly.type
_entity_poly.pdbx_seq_one_letter_code
_entity_poly.pdbx_strand_id
1 'polypeptide(L)'
;MLKTILPLLITLMLSITAKAQQADSTLKKSPIKTLSDKKFTQLITGEYLFDDIEQVARLNHYPMPDAVLKFKKELSLSPIQLTKITAIAAELHRKRVEMGNFIVTNETTLDKLMRKGTDNGSIIFYANRSGLYYGELRNAILQACLSTGNALAPQQITKLETLTAHN
;
A
#
# COMPACT_ATOMS: atom_id res chain seq x y z
N MET A 1 -23.15 68.32 -22.96
CA MET A 1 -23.46 66.96 -23.42
C MET A 1 -22.54 65.98 -22.70
N LEU A 2 -23.03 65.43 -21.63
CA LEU A 2 -22.24 64.56 -20.72
C LEU A 2 -22.45 63.10 -21.13
N LYS A 3 -21.41 62.53 -21.70
CA LYS A 3 -21.43 61.06 -22.03
C LYS A 3 -21.11 60.27 -20.79
N THR A 4 -22.10 59.67 -20.25
CA THR A 4 -21.96 58.69 -19.14
C THR A 4 -21.30 57.44 -19.67
N ILE A 5 -20.06 57.21 -19.27
CA ILE A 5 -19.34 55.98 -19.48
C ILE A 5 -19.75 55.02 -18.35
N LEU A 6 -20.50 54.00 -18.70
CA LEU A 6 -20.90 52.94 -17.83
C LEU A 6 -19.67 52.00 -17.60
N PRO A 7 -19.15 51.84 -16.39
CA PRO A 7 -18.09 50.87 -16.18
C PRO A 7 -18.69 49.45 -16.20
N LEU A 8 -18.31 48.69 -17.19
CA LEU A 8 -18.58 47.25 -17.29
C LEU A 8 -17.83 46.55 -16.15
N LEU A 9 -18.55 46.25 -15.07
CA LEU A 9 -18.04 45.50 -13.94
C LEU A 9 -17.90 44.06 -14.40
N ILE A 10 -16.71 43.69 -14.86
CA ILE A 10 -16.34 42.30 -15.13
C ILE A 10 -16.21 41.62 -13.77
N THR A 11 -17.27 40.99 -13.34
CA THR A 11 -17.25 40.06 -12.22
C THR A 11 -16.48 38.83 -12.67
N LEU A 12 -15.16 38.83 -12.40
CA LEU A 12 -14.31 37.63 -12.52
C LEU A 12 -14.80 36.66 -11.47
N MET A 13 -15.71 35.77 -11.84
CA MET A 13 -16.05 34.59 -11.05
C MET A 13 -14.78 33.75 -10.96
N LEU A 14 -14.03 33.87 -9.87
CA LEU A 14 -13.09 32.87 -9.45
C LEU A 14 -13.90 31.62 -9.15
N SER A 15 -14.00 30.76 -10.13
CA SER A 15 -14.41 29.37 -9.95
C SER A 15 -13.32 28.70 -9.11
N ILE A 16 -13.45 28.80 -7.80
CA ILE A 16 -12.74 27.94 -6.89
C ILE A 16 -13.31 26.55 -7.18
N THR A 17 -12.66 25.82 -8.06
CA THR A 17 -12.86 24.39 -8.18
C THR A 17 -12.38 23.80 -6.85
N ALA A 18 -13.26 23.78 -5.86
CA ALA A 18 -13.14 22.86 -4.76
C ALA A 18 -13.08 21.49 -5.44
N LYS A 19 -11.88 20.91 -5.54
CA LYS A 19 -11.75 19.48 -5.71
C LYS A 19 -12.36 18.91 -4.44
N ALA A 20 -13.67 18.68 -4.47
CA ALA A 20 -14.33 17.82 -3.53
C ALA A 20 -13.55 16.52 -3.66
N GLN A 21 -12.77 16.22 -2.63
CA GLN A 21 -12.07 14.97 -2.50
C GLN A 21 -13.18 13.93 -2.50
N GLN A 22 -13.39 13.32 -3.66
CA GLN A 22 -14.40 12.29 -3.85
C GLN A 22 -14.04 11.23 -2.81
N ALA A 23 -14.84 11.18 -1.75
CA ALA A 23 -14.63 10.20 -0.69
C ALA A 23 -14.65 8.84 -1.41
N ASP A 24 -13.50 8.19 -1.46
CA ASP A 24 -13.38 6.89 -2.10
C ASP A 24 -14.32 5.95 -1.34
N SER A 25 -15.47 5.63 -1.98
CA SER A 25 -16.55 4.84 -1.36
C SER A 25 -16.09 3.43 -0.97
N THR A 26 -14.87 3.04 -1.34
CA THR A 26 -14.25 1.76 -1.00
C THR A 26 -13.50 1.81 0.34
N LEU A 27 -13.19 2.99 0.89
CA LEU A 27 -12.47 3.12 2.14
C LEU A 27 -13.35 2.75 3.33
N LYS A 28 -12.83 1.84 4.17
CA LYS A 28 -13.47 1.49 5.44
C LYS A 28 -13.06 2.48 6.52
N LYS A 29 -14.05 2.90 7.33
CA LYS A 29 -13.81 3.86 8.41
C LYS A 29 -12.94 3.24 9.49
N SER A 30 -11.87 3.93 9.86
CA SER A 30 -10.99 3.52 10.95
C SER A 30 -11.69 3.63 12.31
N PRO A 31 -11.60 2.61 13.17
CA PRO A 31 -12.15 2.68 14.54
C PRO A 31 -11.29 3.53 15.48
N ILE A 32 -10.09 3.94 15.06
CA ILE A 32 -9.14 4.71 15.87
C ILE A 32 -8.55 5.89 15.10
N LYS A 33 -8.27 6.98 15.82
CA LYS A 33 -7.75 8.21 15.21
C LYS A 33 -6.29 8.13 14.76
N THR A 34 -5.53 7.17 15.28
CA THR A 34 -4.11 6.96 14.95
C THR A 34 -3.90 6.33 13.57
N LEU A 35 -4.93 5.72 13.00
CA LEU A 35 -4.92 5.18 11.65
C LEU A 35 -5.92 5.94 10.78
N SER A 36 -5.47 6.53 9.68
CA SER A 36 -6.37 7.09 8.67
C SER A 36 -7.24 5.99 8.06
N ASP A 37 -8.41 6.34 7.52
CA ASP A 37 -9.32 5.38 6.86
C ASP A 37 -8.61 4.63 5.73
N LYS A 38 -7.75 5.32 4.96
CA LYS A 38 -6.92 4.71 3.93
C LYS A 38 -5.96 3.64 4.52
N LYS A 39 -5.19 4.01 5.54
CA LYS A 39 -4.22 3.08 6.16
C LYS A 39 -4.93 1.89 6.84
N PHE A 40 -6.05 2.15 7.50
CA PHE A 40 -6.88 1.09 8.07
C PHE A 40 -7.39 0.13 6.99
N THR A 41 -7.97 0.65 5.90
CA THR A 41 -8.46 -0.16 4.79
C THR A 41 -7.33 -1.01 4.20
N GLN A 42 -6.19 -0.41 3.89
CA GLN A 42 -5.05 -1.11 3.33
C GLN A 42 -4.55 -2.25 4.24
N LEU A 43 -4.51 -2.02 5.57
CA LEU A 43 -4.12 -3.05 6.54
C LEU A 43 -5.05 -4.25 6.52
N ILE A 44 -6.36 -4.02 6.55
CA ILE A 44 -7.34 -5.11 6.64
C ILE A 44 -7.65 -5.80 5.31
N THR A 45 -7.37 -5.14 4.17
CA THR A 45 -7.52 -5.73 2.83
C THR A 45 -6.24 -6.36 2.30
N GLY A 46 -5.12 -6.17 2.99
CA GLY A 46 -3.81 -6.67 2.52
C GLY A 46 -3.29 -5.92 1.30
N GLU A 47 -3.82 -4.71 1.03
CA GLU A 47 -3.27 -3.82 0.01
C GLU A 47 -1.88 -3.34 0.40
N TYR A 48 -1.15 -2.87 -0.61
CA TYR A 48 0.22 -2.42 -0.42
C TYR A 48 0.31 -1.19 0.49
N LEU A 49 1.11 -1.27 1.56
CA LEU A 49 1.08 -0.30 2.66
C LEU A 49 2.25 0.69 2.70
N PHE A 50 3.37 0.32 2.07
CA PHE A 50 4.62 1.06 2.18
C PHE A 50 5.34 1.04 0.84
N ASP A 51 5.51 2.20 0.23
CA ASP A 51 6.11 2.35 -1.08
C ASP A 51 7.57 1.87 -1.16
N ASP A 52 8.25 1.72 0.00
CA ASP A 52 9.67 1.39 0.06
C ASP A 52 9.99 0.03 0.71
N ILE A 53 9.00 -0.72 1.16
CA ILE A 53 9.26 -1.95 1.94
C ILE A 53 9.93 -3.05 1.12
N GLU A 54 9.66 -3.11 -0.20
CA GLU A 54 10.29 -4.04 -1.14
C GLU A 54 11.44 -3.41 -1.94
N GLN A 55 11.76 -2.13 -1.73
CA GLN A 55 12.73 -1.42 -2.56
C GLN A 55 14.08 -2.13 -2.64
N VAL A 56 14.55 -2.69 -1.53
CA VAL A 56 15.80 -3.46 -1.53
C VAL A 56 15.72 -4.69 -2.43
N ALA A 57 14.58 -5.36 -2.51
CA ALA A 57 14.38 -6.50 -3.42
C ALA A 57 14.34 -6.03 -4.87
N ARG A 58 13.57 -4.99 -5.16
CA ARG A 58 13.42 -4.42 -6.50
C ARG A 58 14.76 -3.91 -7.08
N LEU A 59 15.56 -3.21 -6.28
CA LEU A 59 16.89 -2.72 -6.70
C LEU A 59 17.89 -3.86 -6.97
N ASN A 60 17.62 -5.06 -6.46
CA ASN A 60 18.44 -6.25 -6.69
C ASN A 60 17.74 -7.26 -7.61
N HIS A 61 16.84 -6.79 -8.48
CA HIS A 61 16.18 -7.59 -9.53
C HIS A 61 15.24 -8.71 -9.01
N TYR A 62 14.71 -8.58 -7.80
CA TYR A 62 13.70 -9.49 -7.25
C TYR A 62 12.31 -8.84 -7.34
N PRO A 63 11.49 -9.18 -8.36
CA PRO A 63 10.21 -8.53 -8.58
C PRO A 63 9.11 -9.01 -7.64
N MET A 64 8.14 -8.14 -7.41
CA MET A 64 6.89 -8.49 -6.73
C MET A 64 6.06 -9.46 -7.58
N PRO A 65 5.40 -10.48 -6.97
CA PRO A 65 4.56 -11.41 -7.72
C PRO A 65 3.40 -10.73 -8.44
N ASP A 66 2.80 -9.70 -7.84
CA ASP A 66 1.69 -8.94 -8.45
C ASP A 66 2.12 -8.22 -9.73
N ALA A 67 3.33 -7.65 -9.77
CA ALA A 67 3.89 -7.03 -10.97
C ALA A 67 4.09 -8.06 -12.09
N VAL A 68 4.59 -9.25 -11.76
CA VAL A 68 4.76 -10.33 -12.73
C VAL A 68 3.43 -10.81 -13.29
N LEU A 69 2.41 -10.97 -12.44
CA LEU A 69 1.07 -11.40 -12.85
C LEU A 69 0.37 -10.36 -13.73
N LYS A 70 0.60 -9.07 -13.49
CA LYS A 70 0.09 -7.98 -14.34
C LYS A 70 0.57 -8.12 -15.79
N PHE A 71 1.82 -8.51 -16.00
CA PHE A 71 2.46 -8.64 -17.31
C PHE A 71 2.66 -10.11 -17.77
N LYS A 72 1.83 -11.03 -17.25
CA LYS A 72 1.99 -12.48 -17.50
C LYS A 72 2.01 -12.88 -18.98
N LYS A 73 1.28 -12.15 -19.84
CA LYS A 73 1.23 -12.40 -21.29
C LYS A 73 2.51 -11.91 -21.96
N GLU A 74 2.90 -10.69 -21.68
CA GLU A 74 4.10 -10.04 -22.21
C GLU A 74 5.36 -10.81 -21.83
N LEU A 75 5.41 -11.35 -20.61
CA LEU A 75 6.51 -12.17 -20.11
C LEU A 75 6.46 -13.61 -20.64
N SER A 76 5.40 -14.01 -21.35
CA SER A 76 5.23 -15.37 -21.87
C SER A 76 5.44 -16.44 -20.78
N LEU A 77 4.83 -16.25 -19.60
CA LEU A 77 4.97 -17.19 -18.49
C LEU A 77 4.50 -18.58 -18.90
N SER A 78 5.30 -19.61 -18.60
CA SER A 78 4.86 -21.00 -18.74
C SER A 78 3.73 -21.32 -17.75
N PRO A 79 2.89 -22.35 -18.00
CA PRO A 79 1.85 -22.77 -17.05
C PRO A 79 2.39 -23.06 -15.64
N ILE A 80 3.57 -23.66 -15.56
CA ILE A 80 4.24 -23.95 -14.27
C ILE A 80 4.63 -22.66 -13.55
N GLN A 81 5.24 -21.69 -14.25
CA GLN A 81 5.58 -20.40 -13.67
C GLN A 81 4.33 -19.65 -13.21
N LEU A 82 3.28 -19.62 -14.04
CA LEU A 82 2.03 -18.95 -13.70
C LEU A 82 1.42 -19.54 -12.41
N THR A 83 1.33 -20.87 -12.32
CA THR A 83 0.82 -21.56 -11.12
C THR A 83 1.65 -21.21 -9.88
N LYS A 84 2.98 -21.28 -9.99
CA LYS A 84 3.88 -20.99 -8.88
C LYS A 84 3.77 -19.55 -8.41
N ILE A 85 3.79 -18.58 -9.34
CA ILE A 85 3.73 -17.15 -9.02
C ILE A 85 2.35 -16.78 -8.45
N THR A 86 1.26 -17.38 -8.95
CA THR A 86 -0.08 -17.19 -8.40
C THR A 86 -0.15 -17.69 -6.94
N ALA A 87 0.44 -18.82 -6.64
CA ALA A 87 0.50 -19.35 -5.27
C ALA A 87 1.31 -18.42 -4.34
N ILE A 88 2.46 -17.89 -4.82
CA ILE A 88 3.27 -16.91 -4.06
C ILE A 88 2.46 -15.65 -3.79
N ALA A 89 1.75 -15.11 -4.78
CA ALA A 89 0.91 -13.92 -4.62
C ALA A 89 -0.23 -14.15 -3.61
N ALA A 90 -0.90 -15.30 -3.68
CA ALA A 90 -1.97 -15.66 -2.75
C ALA A 90 -1.47 -15.77 -1.30
N GLU A 91 -0.33 -16.42 -1.07
CA GLU A 91 0.25 -16.53 0.26
C GLU A 91 0.72 -15.16 0.80
N LEU A 92 1.34 -14.34 -0.05
CA LEU A 92 1.71 -12.97 0.32
C LEU A 92 0.47 -12.15 0.72
N HIS A 93 -0.62 -12.23 -0.05
CA HIS A 93 -1.86 -11.54 0.29
C HIS A 93 -2.41 -12.00 1.63
N ARG A 94 -2.45 -13.32 1.89
CA ARG A 94 -2.87 -13.88 3.18
C ARG A 94 -2.04 -13.33 4.34
N LYS A 95 -0.70 -13.27 4.18
CA LYS A 95 0.21 -12.72 5.18
C LYS A 95 0.04 -11.23 5.41
N ARG A 96 -0.20 -10.46 4.35
CA ARG A 96 -0.51 -9.01 4.45
C ARG A 96 -1.77 -8.78 5.28
N VAL A 97 -2.86 -9.52 5.02
CA VAL A 97 -4.11 -9.41 5.79
C VAL A 97 -3.89 -9.82 7.25
N GLU A 98 -3.19 -10.92 7.50
CA GLU A 98 -2.89 -11.41 8.85
C GLU A 98 -2.12 -10.37 9.67
N MET A 99 -1.01 -9.88 9.15
CA MET A 99 -0.19 -8.86 9.84
C MET A 99 -0.92 -7.53 9.95
N GLY A 100 -1.68 -7.14 8.94
CA GLY A 100 -2.52 -5.95 8.97
C GLY A 100 -3.53 -5.97 10.12
N ASN A 101 -4.21 -7.09 10.33
CA ASN A 101 -5.14 -7.26 11.44
C ASN A 101 -4.43 -7.23 12.82
N PHE A 102 -3.23 -7.81 12.93
CA PHE A 102 -2.46 -7.72 14.17
C PHE A 102 -2.00 -6.29 14.46
N ILE A 103 -1.59 -5.53 13.44
CA ILE A 103 -1.23 -4.11 13.59
C ILE A 103 -2.45 -3.31 14.07
N VAL A 104 -3.61 -3.45 13.43
CA VAL A 104 -4.84 -2.74 13.82
C VAL A 104 -5.24 -3.08 15.26
N THR A 105 -5.21 -4.36 15.64
CA THR A 105 -5.53 -4.80 17.00
C THR A 105 -4.58 -4.22 18.03
N ASN A 106 -3.28 -4.23 17.73
CA ASN A 106 -2.23 -3.69 18.59
C ASN A 106 -2.40 -2.18 18.81
N GLU A 107 -2.57 -1.42 17.72
CA GLU A 107 -2.81 0.03 17.76
C GLU A 107 -4.10 0.38 18.51
N THR A 108 -5.17 -0.38 18.29
CA THR A 108 -6.45 -0.19 19.01
C THR A 108 -6.29 -0.38 20.51
N THR A 109 -5.50 -1.38 20.91
CA THR A 109 -5.26 -1.65 22.33
C THR A 109 -4.39 -0.56 22.95
N LEU A 110 -3.31 -0.18 22.26
CA LEU A 110 -2.43 0.90 22.72
C LEU A 110 -3.18 2.24 22.88
N ASP A 111 -4.01 2.60 21.89
CA ASP A 111 -4.85 3.81 21.97
C ASP A 111 -5.78 3.79 23.19
N LYS A 112 -6.43 2.66 23.49
CA LYS A 112 -7.27 2.50 24.69
C LYS A 112 -6.49 2.66 25.99
N LEU A 113 -5.31 2.06 26.06
CA LEU A 113 -4.43 2.15 27.24
C LEU A 113 -3.97 3.59 27.46
N MET A 114 -3.50 4.24 26.41
CA MET A 114 -3.05 5.64 26.49
C MET A 114 -4.15 6.60 26.96
N ARG A 115 -5.39 6.41 26.53
CA ARG A 115 -6.53 7.21 26.97
C ARG A 115 -6.89 7.03 28.44
N LYS A 116 -6.66 5.83 28.99
CA LYS A 116 -6.97 5.53 30.40
C LYS A 116 -5.86 5.89 31.37
N GLY A 117 -4.71 6.33 30.88
CA GLY A 117 -3.48 6.39 31.64
C GLY A 117 -2.86 4.99 31.72
N THR A 118 -1.69 4.81 31.10
CA THR A 118 -1.00 3.53 31.04
C THR A 118 0.32 3.58 31.79
N ASP A 119 0.88 2.40 32.09
CA ASP A 119 2.20 2.23 32.67
C ASP A 119 3.27 2.07 31.58
N ASN A 120 4.53 2.27 31.97
CA ASN A 120 5.67 2.16 31.06
C ASN A 120 5.84 0.76 30.48
N GLY A 121 5.52 -0.29 31.23
CA GLY A 121 5.63 -1.69 30.76
C GLY A 121 4.66 -1.98 29.61
N SER A 122 3.43 -1.49 29.72
CA SER A 122 2.43 -1.60 28.66
C SER A 122 2.87 -0.88 27.38
N ILE A 123 3.44 0.33 27.49
CA ILE A 123 3.97 1.08 26.34
C ILE A 123 5.06 0.26 25.64
N ILE A 124 6.07 -0.21 26.39
CA ILE A 124 7.17 -1.01 25.86
C ILE A 124 6.64 -2.26 25.16
N PHE A 125 5.70 -2.98 25.78
CA PHE A 125 5.14 -4.21 25.22
C PHE A 125 4.47 -3.97 23.86
N TYR A 126 3.54 -3.01 23.77
CA TYR A 126 2.81 -2.74 22.54
C TYR A 126 3.67 -2.06 21.46
N ALA A 127 4.64 -1.23 21.82
CA ALA A 127 5.59 -0.64 20.89
C ALA A 127 6.47 -1.72 20.24
N ASN A 128 7.01 -2.65 21.04
CA ASN A 128 7.80 -3.77 20.53
C ASN A 128 6.97 -4.70 19.63
N ARG A 129 5.71 -4.97 19.98
CA ARG A 129 4.80 -5.75 19.13
C ARG A 129 4.51 -5.08 17.80
N SER A 130 4.35 -3.76 17.76
CA SER A 130 4.24 -3.03 16.49
C SER A 130 5.47 -3.29 15.63
N GLY A 131 6.68 -3.14 16.18
CA GLY A 131 7.92 -3.42 15.46
C GLY A 131 7.99 -4.85 14.92
N LEU A 132 7.56 -5.85 15.72
CA LEU A 132 7.50 -7.25 15.31
C LEU A 132 6.56 -7.44 14.10
N TYR A 133 5.32 -6.94 14.16
CA TYR A 133 4.36 -7.14 13.09
C TYR A 133 4.77 -6.44 11.78
N TYR A 134 5.34 -5.25 11.85
CA TYR A 134 5.91 -4.59 10.67
C TYR A 134 7.13 -5.33 10.12
N GLY A 135 7.98 -5.90 10.99
CA GLY A 135 9.10 -6.75 10.60
C GLY A 135 8.66 -8.01 9.88
N GLU A 136 7.64 -8.72 10.41
CA GLU A 136 7.05 -9.91 9.78
C GLU A 136 6.39 -9.60 8.44
N LEU A 137 5.70 -8.45 8.33
CA LEU A 137 5.15 -8.00 7.05
C LEU A 137 6.24 -7.77 6.01
N ARG A 138 7.32 -7.10 6.40
CA ARG A 138 8.48 -6.89 5.51
C ARG A 138 9.13 -8.21 5.10
N ASN A 139 9.33 -9.12 6.05
CA ASN A 139 9.88 -10.44 5.78
C ASN A 139 9.04 -11.21 4.75
N ALA A 140 7.72 -11.24 4.92
CA ALA A 140 6.80 -11.90 3.99
C ALA A 140 6.92 -11.33 2.56
N ILE A 141 7.01 -10.01 2.42
CA ILE A 141 7.18 -9.34 1.14
C ILE A 141 8.52 -9.70 0.50
N LEU A 142 9.63 -9.63 1.23
CA LEU A 142 10.96 -9.93 0.70
C LEU A 142 11.09 -11.41 0.32
N GLN A 143 10.51 -12.33 1.09
CA GLN A 143 10.47 -13.75 0.74
C GLN A 143 9.64 -14.02 -0.52
N ALA A 144 8.52 -13.31 -0.70
CA ALA A 144 7.72 -13.39 -1.91
C ALA A 144 8.49 -12.87 -3.14
N CYS A 145 9.21 -11.74 -3.01
CA CYS A 145 10.06 -11.21 -4.06
C CYS A 145 11.16 -12.20 -4.45
N LEU A 146 11.89 -12.75 -3.48
CA LEU A 146 12.93 -13.75 -3.69
C LEU A 146 12.38 -15.00 -4.41
N SER A 147 11.25 -15.53 -3.92
CA SER A 147 10.61 -16.71 -4.50
C SER A 147 10.12 -16.46 -5.93
N THR A 148 9.64 -15.25 -6.22
CA THR A 148 9.21 -14.81 -7.55
C THR A 148 10.39 -14.71 -8.50
N GLY A 149 11.48 -14.05 -8.10
CA GLY A 149 12.70 -13.94 -8.88
C GLY A 149 13.27 -15.32 -9.25
N ASN A 150 13.30 -16.24 -8.29
CA ASN A 150 13.76 -17.62 -8.49
C ASN A 150 12.84 -18.47 -9.40
N ALA A 151 11.62 -18.01 -9.66
CA ALA A 151 10.69 -18.67 -10.58
C ALA A 151 10.80 -18.18 -12.02
N LEU A 152 11.51 -17.07 -12.27
CA LEU A 152 11.64 -16.42 -13.56
C LEU A 152 13.01 -16.70 -14.20
N ALA A 153 13.05 -16.67 -15.53
CA ALA A 153 14.32 -16.59 -16.26
C ALA A 153 14.88 -15.16 -16.22
N PRO A 154 16.21 -14.95 -16.27
CA PRO A 154 16.82 -13.62 -16.26
C PRO A 154 16.22 -12.68 -17.31
N GLN A 155 15.97 -13.18 -18.52
CA GLN A 155 15.38 -12.40 -19.62
C GLN A 155 13.95 -11.91 -19.30
N GLN A 156 13.18 -12.69 -18.54
CA GLN A 156 11.83 -12.30 -18.10
C GLN A 156 11.92 -11.16 -17.06
N ILE A 157 12.91 -11.19 -16.16
CA ILE A 157 13.15 -10.12 -15.19
C ILE A 157 13.51 -8.82 -15.90
N THR A 158 14.50 -8.83 -16.79
CA THR A 158 14.90 -7.64 -17.57
C THR A 158 13.73 -7.07 -18.37
N LYS A 159 12.92 -7.96 -18.99
CA LYS A 159 11.73 -7.53 -19.74
C LYS A 159 10.69 -6.88 -18.82
N LEU A 160 10.45 -7.43 -17.64
CA LEU A 160 9.54 -6.85 -16.65
C LEU A 160 9.98 -5.44 -16.23
N GLU A 161 11.26 -5.25 -15.96
CA GLU A 161 11.83 -3.95 -15.59
C GLU A 161 11.60 -2.90 -16.68
N THR A 162 11.79 -3.27 -17.94
CA THR A 162 11.48 -2.39 -19.08
C THR A 162 9.98 -2.03 -19.14
N LEU A 163 9.09 -3.02 -18.94
CA LEU A 163 7.64 -2.80 -18.95
C LEU A 163 7.15 -1.92 -17.80
N THR A 164 7.80 -2.01 -16.65
CA THR A 164 7.43 -1.22 -15.45
C THR A 164 7.98 0.19 -15.47
N ALA A 165 9.10 0.46 -16.16
CA ALA A 165 9.69 1.79 -16.30
C ALA A 165 8.85 2.74 -17.18
N HIS A 166 7.99 2.20 -18.05
CA HIS A 166 7.16 2.96 -18.99
C HIS A 166 5.68 3.09 -18.58
N ASN A 167 5.30 2.62 -17.38
CA ASN A 167 3.94 2.70 -16.80
C ASN A 167 3.92 3.49 -15.50
#